data_aab4dca4200f53ccb500ac0aa2245cfd
#
_entry.id   aab4dca4200f53ccb500ac0aa2245cfd
#
_cell.length_a   1.000
_cell.length_b   1.000
_cell.length_c   1.000
_cell.angle_alpha   90.00
_cell.angle_beta   90.00
_cell.angle_gamma   90.00
#
_symmetry.space_group_name_H-M   'P 1'
#
loop_
_entity.id
_entity.type
_entity.pdbx_description
1 polymer ?
#
loop_
_entity_poly.entity_id
_entity_poly.type
_entity_poly.pdbx_seq_one_letter_code
_entity_poly.pdbx_strand_id
1 'polypeptide(L)'
;NKAAVLKNILRPETVVALENVSFTMRAQALPGVLEASESIDEVLLTGDNPDEETIDVSRIMRCTPDTEERMVVLERYIVAGGLVYDQDSEHLNPCEPGTANGNIYHVGSRRGDADEQSSYYAALGLDSDGNKDFNCQPVVDRIVKRVMKSVGNDLSTFTRLLHRLRATGRTVSKVSLENVIKFAIDQEGWEYALDYLADSLWGVAYWNRMDGKLQDALQPLADLFSESEAEQCWDEAYAAGEVGNPLAIPLDIYEHGGVAYSVTGTGMNCRWDTSRAAAVWVPDEDAIDNIRSNVLSELGIGQVAWFGALGSETDPLHARYSLDGSTWVGEGEGWKWREALDKLVSASTKVIDRKELDSLMYAKAVEYCKGVLEEYNDWRNGNVYGVVCYVIDRSTGRIIKDEEDECWGYLGSQYAEEELDALVLSKALEYGQTVH
;
A
#
# COMPACT_ATOMS: atom_id res chain seq x y z
N ASN A 1 -16.92 7.49 -19.37
CA ASN A 1 -17.13 6.05 -19.54
C ASN A 1 -17.38 5.66 -21.02
N LYS A 2 -16.44 6.06 -21.91
CA LYS A 2 -16.55 5.82 -23.37
C LYS A 2 -16.20 4.36 -23.76
N ALA A 3 -15.36 3.68 -23.00
CA ALA A 3 -15.11 2.23 -23.16
C ALA A 3 -16.38 1.36 -22.97
N ALA A 4 -17.36 1.85 -22.20
CA ALA A 4 -18.66 1.20 -22.08
C ALA A 4 -19.51 1.32 -23.36
N VAL A 5 -19.24 2.29 -24.23
CA VAL A 5 -19.97 2.47 -25.50
C VAL A 5 -19.49 1.46 -26.54
N LEU A 6 -18.19 1.20 -26.62
CA LEU A 6 -17.63 0.17 -27.51
C LEU A 6 -18.06 -1.25 -27.09
N LYS A 7 -18.13 -1.54 -25.79
CA LYS A 7 -18.64 -2.82 -25.26
C LYS A 7 -20.12 -3.06 -25.54
N ASN A 8 -20.90 -1.99 -25.78
CA ASN A 8 -22.33 -2.11 -26.13
C ASN A 8 -22.58 -2.27 -27.64
N ILE A 9 -21.61 -1.96 -28.49
CA ILE A 9 -21.71 -2.03 -29.96
C ILE A 9 -21.15 -3.37 -30.49
N LEU A 10 -20.15 -3.93 -29.80
CA LEU A 10 -19.54 -5.21 -30.19
C LEU A 10 -20.06 -6.34 -29.29
N ARG A 11 -20.31 -7.53 -29.86
CA ARG A 11 -20.63 -8.71 -29.04
C ARG A 11 -19.45 -9.05 -28.12
N PRO A 12 -19.68 -9.52 -26.88
CA PRO A 12 -18.61 -9.83 -25.93
C PRO A 12 -17.51 -10.73 -26.50
N GLU A 13 -17.87 -11.67 -27.38
CA GLU A 13 -16.93 -12.58 -28.05
C GLU A 13 -16.01 -11.87 -29.04
N THR A 14 -16.44 -10.74 -29.60
CA THR A 14 -15.64 -9.92 -30.52
C THR A 14 -14.66 -9.02 -29.76
N VAL A 15 -15.02 -8.58 -28.56
CA VAL A 15 -14.14 -7.73 -27.70
C VAL A 15 -12.93 -8.53 -27.22
N VAL A 16 -13.12 -9.76 -26.74
CA VAL A 16 -12.02 -10.65 -26.29
C VAL A 16 -11.07 -11.04 -27.44
N ALA A 17 -11.59 -11.14 -28.67
CA ALA A 17 -10.76 -11.43 -29.84
C ALA A 17 -9.93 -10.21 -30.31
N LEU A 18 -10.29 -8.98 -29.91
CA LEU A 18 -9.63 -7.74 -30.32
C LEU A 18 -8.51 -7.32 -29.36
N GLU A 19 -8.49 -7.82 -28.14
CA GLU A 19 -7.45 -7.48 -27.13
C GLU A 19 -6.03 -7.94 -27.52
N ASN A 20 -5.90 -8.85 -28.48
CA ASN A 20 -4.61 -9.33 -29.00
C ASN A 20 -4.32 -8.89 -30.43
N VAL A 21 -5.03 -7.89 -30.95
CA VAL A 21 -4.89 -7.42 -32.33
C VAL A 21 -4.23 -6.03 -32.32
N SER A 22 -3.21 -5.83 -33.18
CA SER A 22 -2.50 -4.54 -33.25
C SER A 22 -3.46 -3.37 -33.55
N PHE A 23 -3.06 -2.17 -33.12
CA PHE A 23 -3.81 -0.93 -33.40
C PHE A 23 -4.18 -0.80 -34.88
N THR A 24 -3.21 -0.99 -35.77
CA THR A 24 -3.40 -0.89 -37.24
C THR A 24 -4.50 -1.82 -37.75
N MET A 25 -4.54 -3.08 -37.29
CA MET A 25 -5.59 -4.03 -37.71
C MET A 25 -6.97 -3.64 -37.17
N ARG A 26 -7.04 -3.12 -35.94
CA ARG A 26 -8.29 -2.63 -35.34
C ARG A 26 -8.82 -1.40 -36.08
N ALA A 27 -7.94 -0.48 -36.43
CA ALA A 27 -8.28 0.73 -37.18
C ALA A 27 -8.75 0.41 -38.60
N GLN A 28 -8.07 -0.49 -39.31
CA GLN A 28 -8.46 -0.90 -40.68
C GLN A 28 -9.82 -1.60 -40.76
N ALA A 29 -10.31 -2.14 -39.65
CA ALA A 29 -11.65 -2.73 -39.58
C ALA A 29 -12.76 -1.67 -39.44
N LEU A 30 -12.43 -0.39 -39.22
CA LEU A 30 -13.41 0.68 -39.09
C LEU A 30 -13.90 1.18 -40.46
N PRO A 31 -15.17 1.62 -40.56
CA PRO A 31 -15.70 2.16 -41.81
C PRO A 31 -14.97 3.46 -42.21
N GLY A 32 -14.69 3.60 -43.52
CA GLY A 32 -14.11 4.81 -44.09
C GLY A 32 -12.60 5.00 -43.86
N VAL A 33 -11.92 4.03 -43.19
CA VAL A 33 -10.48 4.08 -43.03
C VAL A 33 -9.77 3.72 -44.33
N LEU A 34 -8.91 4.61 -44.79
CA LEU A 34 -8.05 4.43 -45.97
C LEU A 34 -6.71 3.86 -45.58
N GLU A 35 -6.15 4.37 -44.49
CA GLU A 35 -4.84 3.98 -43.96
C GLU A 35 -4.82 4.09 -42.45
N ALA A 36 -4.01 3.26 -41.79
CA ALA A 36 -3.75 3.32 -40.36
C ALA A 36 -2.27 2.97 -40.10
N SER A 37 -1.62 3.72 -39.20
CA SER A 37 -0.21 3.59 -38.88
C SER A 37 0.03 3.76 -37.36
N GLU A 38 1.07 3.11 -36.86
CA GLU A 38 1.64 3.32 -35.52
C GLU A 38 2.79 4.36 -35.58
N SER A 39 2.81 5.18 -36.63
CA SER A 39 3.66 6.35 -36.80
C SER A 39 2.86 7.50 -37.44
N ILE A 40 3.28 8.74 -37.16
CA ILE A 40 2.68 9.93 -37.75
C ILE A 40 3.56 10.36 -38.92
N ASP A 41 3.10 10.04 -40.12
CA ASP A 41 3.81 10.26 -41.36
C ASP A 41 3.20 11.45 -42.17
N GLU A 42 3.85 11.76 -43.31
CA GLU A 42 3.31 12.70 -44.31
C GLU A 42 2.07 12.10 -44.98
N VAL A 43 1.01 12.90 -45.09
CA VAL A 43 -0.27 12.49 -45.70
C VAL A 43 -0.60 13.40 -46.87
N LEU A 44 -1.08 12.81 -47.97
CA LEU A 44 -1.56 13.54 -49.13
C LEU A 44 -2.84 14.35 -48.82
N LEU A 45 -2.83 15.64 -49.12
CA LEU A 45 -4.02 16.48 -49.05
C LEU A 45 -5.00 16.13 -50.20
N THR A 46 -6.31 16.28 -49.91
CA THR A 46 -7.38 16.10 -50.90
C THR A 46 -7.88 17.45 -51.38
N GLY A 47 -7.03 18.29 -51.98
CA GLY A 47 -7.41 19.61 -52.56
C GLY A 47 -7.45 19.61 -54.06
N ASP A 48 -8.13 20.62 -54.67
CA ASP A 48 -8.16 20.85 -56.11
C ASP A 48 -6.80 21.33 -56.70
N ASN A 49 -5.72 21.09 -55.97
CA ASN A 49 -4.39 21.53 -56.36
C ASN A 49 -3.73 20.45 -57.24
N PRO A 50 -3.25 20.75 -58.46
CA PRO A 50 -2.64 19.77 -59.35
C PRO A 50 -1.26 19.27 -58.91
N ASP A 51 -0.64 19.91 -57.94
CA ASP A 51 0.59 19.44 -57.29
C ASP A 51 0.18 18.67 -56.03
N GLU A 52 0.41 17.35 -55.98
CA GLU A 52 0.18 16.50 -54.84
C GLU A 52 0.92 17.05 -53.60
N GLU A 53 0.25 17.92 -52.86
CA GLU A 53 0.80 18.51 -51.63
C GLU A 53 0.65 17.49 -50.47
N THR A 54 1.78 17.07 -49.93
CA THR A 54 1.80 16.32 -48.67
C THR A 54 1.92 17.25 -47.48
N ILE A 55 1.33 16.89 -46.37
CA ILE A 55 1.51 17.58 -45.09
C ILE A 55 2.20 16.66 -44.12
N ASP A 56 3.15 17.20 -43.38
CA ASP A 56 3.73 16.60 -42.23
C ASP A 56 2.78 16.82 -41.04
N VAL A 57 2.05 15.75 -40.65
CA VAL A 57 1.00 15.81 -39.65
C VAL A 57 1.59 16.18 -38.26
N SER A 58 2.79 15.73 -37.97
CA SER A 58 3.47 16.03 -36.70
C SER A 58 3.70 17.54 -36.49
N ARG A 59 3.90 18.29 -37.56
CA ARG A 59 4.10 19.76 -37.50
C ARG A 59 2.80 20.54 -37.30
N ILE A 60 1.65 19.91 -37.52
CA ILE A 60 0.36 20.56 -37.39
C ILE A 60 -0.15 20.41 -35.97
N MET A 61 0.19 19.31 -35.30
CA MET A 61 -0.19 19.05 -33.92
C MET A 61 0.41 20.10 -32.99
N ARG A 62 -0.35 20.54 -32.00
CA ARG A 62 0.11 21.51 -30.99
C ARG A 62 1.10 20.89 -30.01
N CYS A 63 0.87 19.63 -29.66
CA CYS A 63 1.80 18.82 -28.90
C CYS A 63 2.33 17.74 -29.82
N THR A 64 3.64 17.72 -30.04
CA THR A 64 4.29 16.66 -30.79
C THR A 64 4.52 15.46 -29.85
N PRO A 65 4.13 14.25 -30.26
CA PRO A 65 4.40 13.06 -29.48
C PRO A 65 5.89 12.87 -29.18
N ASP A 66 6.19 12.46 -27.95
CA ASP A 66 7.55 12.16 -27.52
C ASP A 66 7.91 10.67 -27.68
N THR A 67 6.87 9.81 -27.67
CA THR A 67 7.06 8.36 -27.69
C THR A 67 6.10 7.69 -28.68
N GLU A 68 4.99 7.10 -28.20
CA GLU A 68 4.08 6.35 -29.04
C GLU A 68 3.18 7.26 -29.91
N GLU A 69 2.97 6.85 -31.14
CA GLU A 69 2.19 7.56 -32.15
C GLU A 69 1.11 6.67 -32.74
N ARG A 70 -0.05 7.25 -33.07
CA ARG A 70 -1.16 6.59 -33.78
C ARG A 70 -1.75 7.53 -34.81
N MET A 71 -1.97 7.04 -36.02
CA MET A 71 -2.61 7.81 -37.09
C MET A 71 -3.62 6.97 -37.84
N VAL A 72 -4.75 7.58 -38.16
CA VAL A 72 -5.81 7.00 -39.02
C VAL A 72 -6.18 8.03 -40.08
N VAL A 73 -6.05 7.65 -41.35
CA VAL A 73 -6.42 8.46 -42.49
C VAL A 73 -7.80 8.05 -43.00
N LEU A 74 -8.73 8.98 -43.02
CA LEU A 74 -10.07 8.85 -43.57
C LEU A 74 -10.15 9.61 -44.92
N GLU A 75 -11.25 9.49 -45.63
CA GLU A 75 -11.44 10.18 -46.88
C GLU A 75 -11.28 11.71 -46.75
N ARG A 76 -11.89 12.30 -45.72
CA ARG A 76 -11.91 13.73 -45.46
C ARG A 76 -11.06 14.19 -44.28
N TYR A 77 -10.71 13.30 -43.35
CA TYR A 77 -10.08 13.65 -42.09
C TYR A 77 -8.83 12.80 -41.83
N ILE A 78 -7.94 13.34 -41.02
CA ILE A 78 -6.84 12.60 -40.41
C ILE A 78 -7.05 12.68 -38.92
N VAL A 79 -7.03 11.53 -38.23
CA VAL A 79 -7.01 11.44 -36.79
C VAL A 79 -5.63 11.01 -36.36
N ALA A 80 -4.93 11.89 -35.64
CA ALA A 80 -3.57 11.64 -35.20
C ALA A 80 -3.45 11.89 -33.68
N GLY A 81 -2.78 11.01 -32.98
CA GLY A 81 -2.55 11.12 -31.54
C GLY A 81 -1.22 10.53 -31.13
N GLY A 82 -0.81 10.82 -29.92
CA GLY A 82 0.41 10.28 -29.36
C GLY A 82 0.57 10.54 -27.88
N LEU A 83 1.62 9.94 -27.30
CA LEU A 83 2.00 10.14 -25.92
C LEU A 83 3.02 11.28 -25.79
N VAL A 84 2.79 12.15 -24.82
CA VAL A 84 3.67 13.27 -24.48
C VAL A 84 4.07 13.14 -23.01
N TYR A 85 5.34 13.35 -22.69
CA TYR A 85 5.77 13.37 -21.30
C TYR A 85 5.09 14.51 -20.52
N ASP A 86 4.48 14.16 -19.37
CA ASP A 86 3.91 15.15 -18.46
C ASP A 86 5.03 15.77 -17.61
N GLN A 87 5.39 17.01 -17.96
CA GLN A 87 6.47 17.72 -17.26
C GLN A 87 6.03 18.32 -15.91
N ASP A 88 4.74 18.38 -15.62
CA ASP A 88 4.18 18.91 -14.37
C ASP A 88 3.63 17.79 -13.48
N SER A 89 4.28 16.63 -13.51
CA SER A 89 3.84 15.42 -12.85
C SER A 89 4.27 15.29 -11.39
N GLU A 90 4.98 16.26 -10.82
CA GLU A 90 5.45 16.20 -9.42
C GLU A 90 4.30 15.99 -8.41
N HIS A 91 3.13 16.58 -8.68
CA HIS A 91 1.93 16.48 -7.86
C HIS A 91 1.16 15.15 -8.02
N LEU A 92 1.60 14.25 -8.90
CA LEU A 92 0.97 12.96 -9.20
C LEU A 92 1.60 11.79 -8.44
N ASN A 93 2.30 12.06 -7.33
CA ASN A 93 2.86 11.00 -6.49
C ASN A 93 1.77 10.03 -6.03
N PRO A 94 1.81 8.76 -6.45
CA PRO A 94 0.75 7.80 -6.09
C PRO A 94 0.77 7.39 -4.61
N CYS A 95 1.84 7.71 -3.89
CA CYS A 95 2.01 7.41 -2.46
C CYS A 95 1.94 8.66 -1.58
N GLU A 96 1.20 9.67 -1.98
CA GLU A 96 0.90 10.81 -1.12
C GLU A 96 -0.29 10.52 -0.17
N PRO A 97 -0.34 11.19 1.01
CA PRO A 97 -1.47 11.04 1.91
C PRO A 97 -2.81 11.32 1.21
N GLY A 98 -3.71 10.34 1.24
CA GLY A 98 -5.05 10.44 0.64
C GLY A 98 -5.18 9.86 -0.77
N THR A 99 -4.15 9.21 -1.31
CA THR A 99 -4.20 8.55 -2.63
C THR A 99 -4.76 7.13 -2.60
N ALA A 100 -5.06 6.58 -1.43
CA ALA A 100 -5.50 5.19 -1.22
C ALA A 100 -4.45 4.10 -1.53
N ASN A 101 -3.19 4.49 -1.77
CA ASN A 101 -2.10 3.58 -2.11
C ASN A 101 -1.08 3.39 -0.97
N GLY A 102 -1.34 3.97 0.19
CA GLY A 102 -0.41 3.97 1.31
C GLY A 102 0.72 4.99 1.15
N ASN A 103 1.68 4.96 2.08
CA ASN A 103 2.76 5.92 2.14
C ASN A 103 4.12 5.21 2.09
N ILE A 104 5.12 5.85 1.51
CA ILE A 104 6.50 5.38 1.51
C ILE A 104 7.33 6.33 2.37
N TYR A 105 8.02 5.78 3.38
CA TYR A 105 8.93 6.50 4.25
C TYR A 105 10.35 5.98 4.07
N HIS A 106 11.35 6.89 4.06
CA HIS A 106 12.75 6.57 3.82
C HIS A 106 13.56 6.60 5.13
N VAL A 107 14.55 5.71 5.22
CA VAL A 107 15.56 5.77 6.27
C VAL A 107 16.76 6.59 5.78
N GLY A 108 17.12 7.62 6.54
CA GLY A 108 18.31 8.41 6.30
C GLY A 108 18.16 9.67 5.47
N SER A 109 19.05 10.62 5.73
CA SER A 109 19.01 12.03 5.30
C SER A 109 19.22 12.28 3.80
N ARG A 110 19.52 11.29 3.00
CA ARG A 110 19.70 11.48 1.56
C ARG A 110 18.37 11.54 0.78
N ARG A 111 17.30 10.93 1.34
CA ARG A 111 16.02 10.74 0.66
C ARG A 111 14.81 11.16 1.48
N GLY A 112 14.95 11.24 2.81
CA GLY A 112 13.91 11.65 3.73
C GLY A 112 14.43 12.65 4.76
N ASP A 113 13.55 13.47 5.30
CA ASP A 113 13.84 14.35 6.41
C ASP A 113 13.76 13.60 7.77
N ALA A 114 13.92 14.32 8.88
CA ALA A 114 13.90 13.73 10.22
C ALA A 114 12.51 13.17 10.59
N ASP A 115 11.43 13.78 10.08
CA ASP A 115 10.05 13.35 10.34
C ASP A 115 9.74 12.08 9.58
N GLU A 116 10.21 11.97 8.33
CA GLU A 116 10.08 10.77 7.50
C GLU A 116 10.86 9.59 8.09
N GLN A 117 12.09 9.83 8.58
CA GLN A 117 12.87 8.81 9.27
C GLN A 117 12.18 8.34 10.56
N SER A 118 11.59 9.26 11.32
CA SER A 118 10.78 8.90 12.50
C SER A 118 9.59 8.04 12.13
N SER A 119 8.91 8.37 11.02
CA SER A 119 7.78 7.59 10.50
C SER A 119 8.21 6.20 10.02
N TYR A 120 9.40 6.07 9.40
CA TYR A 120 9.99 4.79 9.04
C TYR A 120 10.16 3.88 10.25
N TYR A 121 10.81 4.36 11.31
CA TYR A 121 11.03 3.56 12.52
C TYR A 121 9.72 3.25 13.24
N ALA A 122 8.83 4.22 13.36
CA ALA A 122 7.52 4.03 13.96
C ALA A 122 6.69 2.96 13.22
N ALA A 123 6.72 2.93 11.89
CA ALA A 123 6.01 1.94 11.08
C ALA A 123 6.49 0.51 11.35
N LEU A 124 7.79 0.34 11.60
CA LEU A 124 8.40 -0.95 11.93
C LEU A 124 8.39 -1.27 13.44
N GLY A 125 7.86 -0.37 14.28
CA GLY A 125 7.83 -0.54 15.74
C GLY A 125 9.22 -0.44 16.37
N LEU A 126 10.13 0.28 15.74
CA LEU A 126 11.51 0.45 16.16
C LEU A 126 11.71 1.79 16.89
N ASP A 127 12.72 1.86 17.74
CA ASP A 127 13.18 3.11 18.34
C ASP A 127 14.00 3.97 17.34
N SER A 128 14.45 5.14 17.76
CA SER A 128 15.26 6.06 16.93
C SER A 128 16.62 5.48 16.48
N ASP A 129 17.08 4.43 17.14
CA ASP A 129 18.35 3.76 16.83
C ASP A 129 18.16 2.52 15.94
N GLY A 130 16.88 2.21 15.60
CA GLY A 130 16.50 1.09 14.75
C GLY A 130 16.38 -0.25 15.49
N ASN A 131 16.27 -0.23 16.81
CA ASN A 131 16.08 -1.43 17.62
C ASN A 131 14.61 -1.60 18.01
N LYS A 132 14.23 -2.84 18.38
CA LYS A 132 12.91 -3.10 18.98
C LYS A 132 12.76 -2.29 20.28
N ASP A 133 11.75 -1.45 20.38
CA ASP A 133 11.48 -0.67 21.59
C ASP A 133 10.72 -1.52 22.62
N PHE A 134 11.48 -2.11 23.55
CA PHE A 134 10.88 -2.88 24.65
C PHE A 134 10.33 -2.00 25.77
N ASN A 135 10.61 -0.70 25.76
CA ASN A 135 10.15 0.24 26.78
C ASN A 135 8.84 0.95 26.36
N CYS A 136 8.34 0.71 25.15
CA CYS A 136 7.06 1.28 24.73
C CYS A 136 5.89 0.72 25.56
N GLN A 137 4.88 1.56 25.78
CA GLN A 137 3.78 1.25 26.69
C GLN A 137 3.07 -0.09 26.41
N PRO A 138 2.76 -0.49 25.17
CA PRO A 138 2.11 -1.77 24.89
C PRO A 138 2.93 -2.99 25.31
N VAL A 139 4.27 -2.92 25.16
CA VAL A 139 5.18 -4.00 25.57
C VAL A 139 5.28 -4.06 27.08
N VAL A 140 5.47 -2.91 27.74
CA VAL A 140 5.50 -2.79 29.19
C VAL A 140 4.22 -3.36 29.83
N ASP A 141 3.06 -3.02 29.29
CA ASP A 141 1.78 -3.53 29.80
C ASP A 141 1.67 -5.05 29.67
N ARG A 142 2.22 -5.64 28.60
CA ARG A 142 2.28 -7.11 28.44
C ARG A 142 3.22 -7.77 29.43
N ILE A 143 4.43 -7.22 29.58
CA ILE A 143 5.41 -7.70 30.59
C ILE A 143 4.77 -7.66 31.97
N VAL A 144 4.22 -6.51 32.36
CA VAL A 144 3.55 -6.35 33.66
C VAL A 144 2.40 -7.33 33.83
N LYS A 145 1.56 -7.53 32.80
CA LYS A 145 0.46 -8.51 32.85
C LYS A 145 0.96 -9.94 33.06
N ARG A 146 2.05 -10.34 32.41
CA ARG A 146 2.69 -11.64 32.58
C ARG A 146 3.26 -11.79 33.99
N VAL A 147 3.97 -10.78 34.49
CA VAL A 147 4.50 -10.74 35.85
C VAL A 147 3.38 -10.88 36.87
N MET A 148 2.31 -10.08 36.72
CA MET A 148 1.16 -10.14 37.65
C MET A 148 0.45 -11.49 37.61
N LYS A 149 0.37 -12.13 36.46
CA LYS A 149 -0.19 -13.48 36.31
C LYS A 149 0.70 -14.53 37.00
N SER A 150 2.01 -14.48 36.79
CA SER A 150 2.99 -15.39 37.39
C SER A 150 2.99 -15.26 38.93
N VAL A 151 3.13 -14.03 39.43
CA VAL A 151 3.09 -13.72 40.86
C VAL A 151 1.74 -14.14 41.50
N GLY A 152 0.64 -14.05 40.76
CA GLY A 152 -0.68 -14.50 41.22
C GLY A 152 -0.83 -16.01 41.26
N ASN A 153 -0.07 -16.75 40.46
CA ASN A 153 -0.08 -18.24 40.44
C ASN A 153 0.97 -18.85 41.37
N ASP A 154 2.07 -18.14 41.67
CA ASP A 154 3.09 -18.57 42.60
C ASP A 154 2.93 -17.87 43.96
N LEU A 155 2.21 -18.54 44.88
CA LEU A 155 1.90 -17.99 46.21
C LEU A 155 3.15 -17.71 47.03
N SER A 156 4.26 -18.43 46.83
CA SER A 156 5.49 -18.28 47.58
C SER A 156 6.25 -16.99 47.15
N THR A 157 6.41 -16.78 45.88
CA THR A 157 7.01 -15.55 45.28
C THR A 157 6.17 -14.34 45.63
N PHE A 158 4.84 -14.44 45.43
CA PHE A 158 3.91 -13.39 45.80
C PHE A 158 3.99 -12.99 47.28
N THR A 159 3.99 -13.98 48.17
CA THR A 159 4.07 -13.76 49.64
C THR A 159 5.37 -13.05 50.01
N ARG A 160 6.49 -13.41 49.41
CA ARG A 160 7.79 -12.79 49.68
C ARG A 160 7.83 -11.32 49.21
N LEU A 161 7.38 -11.05 48.01
CA LEU A 161 7.25 -9.68 47.48
C LEU A 161 6.34 -8.84 48.37
N LEU A 162 5.17 -9.37 48.74
CA LEU A 162 4.23 -8.69 49.61
C LEU A 162 4.83 -8.40 50.98
N HIS A 163 5.54 -9.38 51.57
CA HIS A 163 6.18 -9.21 52.89
C HIS A 163 7.20 -8.07 52.85
N ARG A 164 7.96 -7.97 51.77
CA ARG A 164 8.98 -6.91 51.63
C ARG A 164 8.36 -5.56 51.37
N LEU A 165 7.37 -5.46 50.50
CA LEU A 165 6.62 -4.23 50.27
C LEU A 165 5.98 -3.67 51.55
N ARG A 166 5.44 -4.54 52.41
CA ARG A 166 4.92 -4.16 53.73
C ARG A 166 6.01 -3.61 54.62
N ALA A 167 7.19 -4.21 54.62
CA ALA A 167 8.32 -3.75 55.40
C ALA A 167 8.81 -2.36 54.95
N THR A 168 8.60 -1.97 53.69
CA THR A 168 8.91 -0.63 53.18
C THR A 168 7.81 0.41 53.41
N GLY A 169 6.72 0.03 54.13
CA GLY A 169 5.60 0.93 54.42
C GLY A 169 4.66 1.20 53.26
N ARG A 170 4.78 0.47 52.15
CA ARG A 170 3.91 0.62 50.97
C ARG A 170 2.61 -0.16 51.13
N THR A 171 1.50 0.37 50.62
CA THR A 171 0.21 -0.30 50.59
C THR A 171 0.28 -1.54 49.70
N VAL A 172 -0.12 -2.68 50.25
CA VAL A 172 0.03 -3.96 49.55
C VAL A 172 -1.29 -4.42 48.98
N SER A 173 -1.48 -4.16 47.73
CA SER A 173 -2.54 -4.71 46.89
C SER A 173 -1.93 -5.18 45.57
N LYS A 174 -2.67 -5.95 44.75
CA LYS A 174 -2.22 -6.28 43.39
C LYS A 174 -1.96 -5.04 42.56
N VAL A 175 -2.79 -3.98 42.71
CA VAL A 175 -2.61 -2.68 42.06
C VAL A 175 -1.33 -2.00 42.52
N SER A 176 -0.99 -2.06 43.80
CA SER A 176 0.25 -1.45 44.31
C SER A 176 1.49 -2.18 43.77
N LEU A 177 1.45 -3.51 43.66
CA LEU A 177 2.54 -4.30 43.08
C LEU A 177 2.70 -4.01 41.60
N GLU A 178 1.61 -3.96 40.87
CA GLU A 178 1.61 -3.58 39.47
C GLU A 178 2.24 -2.20 39.24
N ASN A 179 1.85 -1.21 40.02
CA ASN A 179 2.40 0.13 39.94
C ASN A 179 3.88 0.17 40.30
N VAL A 180 4.35 -0.65 41.24
CA VAL A 180 5.80 -0.73 41.58
C VAL A 180 6.59 -1.32 40.43
N ILE A 181 6.07 -2.34 39.76
CA ILE A 181 6.73 -2.95 38.59
C ILE A 181 6.76 -1.96 37.41
N LYS A 182 5.63 -1.33 37.10
CA LYS A 182 5.56 -0.29 36.06
C LYS A 182 6.55 0.84 36.37
N PHE A 183 6.57 1.33 37.61
CA PHE A 183 7.49 2.38 38.02
C PHE A 183 8.95 1.96 37.88
N ALA A 184 9.31 0.71 38.20
CA ALA A 184 10.67 0.21 38.04
C ALA A 184 11.09 0.21 36.55
N ILE A 185 10.20 -0.20 35.66
CA ILE A 185 10.42 -0.18 34.21
C ILE A 185 10.53 1.27 33.70
N ASP A 186 9.66 2.17 34.16
CA ASP A 186 9.69 3.60 33.78
C ASP A 186 10.98 4.33 34.21
N GLN A 187 11.60 3.90 35.32
CA GLN A 187 12.80 4.55 35.84
C GLN A 187 14.08 4.09 35.15
N GLU A 188 14.21 2.78 34.91
CA GLU A 188 15.50 2.21 34.48
C GLU A 188 15.35 1.38 33.17
N GLY A 189 14.18 1.30 32.61
CA GLY A 189 13.86 0.39 31.51
C GLY A 189 13.59 -1.04 31.96
N TRP A 190 13.02 -1.84 31.06
CA TRP A 190 12.69 -3.24 31.36
C TRP A 190 13.94 -4.06 31.73
N GLU A 191 15.08 -3.78 31.11
CA GLU A 191 16.35 -4.50 31.29
C GLU A 191 16.88 -4.41 32.70
N TYR A 192 16.77 -3.22 33.32
CA TYR A 192 17.30 -2.94 34.66
C TYR A 192 16.21 -2.88 35.74
N ALA A 193 14.95 -3.10 35.37
CA ALA A 193 13.82 -3.05 36.30
C ALA A 193 13.99 -4.02 37.49
N LEU A 194 14.57 -5.19 37.22
CA LEU A 194 14.82 -6.20 38.26
C LEU A 194 15.91 -5.74 39.26
N ASP A 195 16.98 -5.12 38.79
CA ASP A 195 18.03 -4.55 39.62
C ASP A 195 17.48 -3.38 40.45
N TYR A 196 16.66 -2.51 39.85
CA TYR A 196 15.98 -1.45 40.59
C TYR A 196 15.07 -1.99 41.69
N LEU A 197 14.33 -3.07 41.43
CA LEU A 197 13.52 -3.74 42.45
C LEU A 197 14.39 -4.36 43.56
N ALA A 198 15.53 -4.95 43.20
CA ALA A 198 16.48 -5.52 44.17
C ALA A 198 17.04 -4.46 45.10
N ASP A 199 17.46 -3.32 44.56
CA ASP A 199 17.95 -2.17 45.33
C ASP A 199 16.84 -1.58 46.23
N SER A 200 15.71 -1.26 45.64
CA SER A 200 14.58 -0.61 46.33
C SER A 200 13.97 -1.47 47.44
N LEU A 201 13.92 -2.81 47.27
CA LEU A 201 13.26 -3.69 48.23
C LEU A 201 14.21 -4.40 49.20
N TRP A 202 15.45 -4.64 48.78
CA TRP A 202 16.42 -5.40 49.59
C TRP A 202 17.72 -4.68 49.85
N GLY A 203 17.95 -3.49 49.24
CA GLY A 203 19.19 -2.71 49.35
C GLY A 203 20.38 -3.40 48.68
N VAL A 204 20.14 -4.17 47.64
CA VAL A 204 21.15 -4.89 46.86
C VAL A 204 21.22 -4.28 45.46
N ALA A 205 22.33 -3.63 45.14
CA ALA A 205 22.48 -2.84 43.93
C ALA A 205 22.24 -3.65 42.61
N TYR A 206 22.42 -4.97 42.67
CA TYR A 206 22.26 -5.81 41.50
C TYR A 206 21.56 -7.10 41.87
N TRP A 207 20.61 -7.56 41.04
CA TRP A 207 19.88 -8.83 41.21
C TRP A 207 20.80 -10.04 41.45
N ASN A 208 21.86 -10.17 40.68
CA ASN A 208 22.80 -11.27 40.76
C ASN A 208 23.67 -11.30 42.04
N ARG A 209 23.59 -10.28 42.90
CA ARG A 209 24.26 -10.20 44.19
C ARG A 209 23.36 -10.53 45.37
N MET A 210 22.13 -10.93 45.11
CA MET A 210 21.22 -11.37 46.19
C MET A 210 21.68 -12.69 46.77
N ASP A 211 21.23 -12.96 48.03
CA ASP A 211 21.40 -14.29 48.64
C ASP A 211 20.82 -15.39 47.76
N GLY A 212 21.61 -16.44 47.46
CA GLY A 212 21.26 -17.49 46.53
C GLY A 212 19.88 -18.13 46.78
N LYS A 213 19.51 -18.33 48.05
CA LYS A 213 18.18 -18.89 48.39
C LYS A 213 17.04 -17.92 48.04
N LEU A 214 17.27 -16.61 48.17
CA LEU A 214 16.28 -15.61 47.83
C LEU A 214 16.21 -15.44 46.32
N GLN A 215 17.38 -15.45 45.67
CA GLN A 215 17.48 -15.42 44.20
C GLN A 215 16.76 -16.59 43.57
N ASP A 216 17.05 -17.84 44.02
CA ASP A 216 16.38 -19.04 43.53
C ASP A 216 14.85 -18.96 43.69
N ALA A 217 14.40 -18.43 44.83
CA ALA A 217 12.96 -18.32 45.10
C ALA A 217 12.25 -17.24 44.26
N LEU A 218 12.98 -16.27 43.73
CA LEU A 218 12.44 -15.19 42.87
C LEU A 218 12.79 -15.42 41.40
N GLN A 219 13.46 -16.52 41.08
CA GLN A 219 13.85 -16.85 39.69
C GLN A 219 12.66 -16.83 38.73
N PRO A 220 11.44 -17.35 39.06
CA PRO A 220 10.28 -17.24 38.16
C PRO A 220 9.87 -15.80 37.84
N LEU A 221 10.20 -14.84 38.73
CA LEU A 221 10.00 -13.42 38.43
C LEU A 221 11.12 -12.90 37.51
N ALA A 222 12.37 -13.28 37.78
CA ALA A 222 13.52 -12.88 37.01
C ALA A 222 13.42 -13.36 35.55
N ASP A 223 12.92 -14.56 35.34
CA ASP A 223 12.73 -15.15 34.00
C ASP A 223 11.80 -14.29 33.11
N LEU A 224 10.86 -13.56 33.73
CA LEU A 224 9.93 -12.67 33.00
C LEU A 224 10.53 -11.33 32.60
N PHE A 225 11.70 -11.01 33.14
CA PHE A 225 12.50 -9.85 32.75
C PHE A 225 13.69 -10.25 31.84
N SER A 226 13.60 -11.41 31.20
CA SER A 226 14.58 -11.83 30.20
C SER A 226 14.32 -11.16 28.85
N GLU A 227 15.38 -10.99 28.07
CA GLU A 227 15.30 -10.45 26.71
C GLU A 227 14.32 -11.26 25.83
N SER A 228 14.33 -12.59 25.97
CA SER A 228 13.41 -13.49 25.23
C SER A 228 11.94 -13.22 25.55
N GLU A 229 11.59 -12.91 26.80
CA GLU A 229 10.22 -12.57 27.21
C GLU A 229 9.82 -11.18 26.72
N ALA A 230 10.74 -10.21 26.77
CA ALA A 230 10.50 -8.87 26.23
C ALA A 230 10.30 -8.92 24.70
N GLU A 231 11.13 -9.70 24.01
CA GLU A 231 11.01 -9.92 22.57
C GLU A 231 9.66 -10.57 22.22
N GLN A 232 9.23 -11.59 22.96
CA GLN A 232 7.93 -12.19 22.74
C GLN A 232 6.77 -11.21 23.01
N CYS A 233 6.88 -10.37 24.04
CA CYS A 233 5.87 -9.34 24.31
C CYS A 233 5.82 -8.30 23.18
N TRP A 234 6.98 -7.94 22.64
CA TRP A 234 7.07 -7.04 21.51
C TRP A 234 6.45 -7.66 20.23
N ASP A 235 6.81 -8.91 19.91
CA ASP A 235 6.25 -9.61 18.75
C ASP A 235 4.71 -9.74 18.83
N GLU A 236 4.18 -10.00 20.02
CA GLU A 236 2.73 -10.03 20.27
C GLU A 236 2.10 -8.64 20.11
N ALA A 237 2.77 -7.57 20.56
CA ALA A 237 2.30 -6.20 20.42
C ALA A 237 2.35 -5.76 18.96
N TYR A 238 3.43 -6.09 18.25
CA TYR A 238 3.59 -5.82 16.82
C TYR A 238 2.51 -6.56 16.01
N ALA A 239 2.36 -7.85 16.20
CA ALA A 239 1.31 -8.63 15.55
C ALA A 239 -0.11 -8.13 15.86
N ALA A 240 -0.32 -7.49 17.03
CA ALA A 240 -1.58 -6.84 17.39
C ALA A 240 -1.76 -5.45 16.74
N GLY A 241 -0.73 -4.89 16.12
CA GLY A 241 -0.74 -3.52 15.59
C GLY A 241 -0.76 -2.44 16.68
N GLU A 242 -0.32 -2.79 17.89
CA GLU A 242 -0.19 -1.85 19.01
C GLU A 242 1.18 -1.16 19.02
N VAL A 243 2.16 -1.79 18.37
CA VAL A 243 3.50 -1.27 18.11
C VAL A 243 3.78 -1.47 16.64
N GLY A 244 4.04 -0.39 15.90
CA GLY A 244 4.25 -0.46 14.46
C GLY A 244 3.01 -0.87 13.65
N ASN A 245 3.21 -1.14 12.38
CA ASN A 245 2.17 -1.63 11.47
C ASN A 245 2.56 -3.03 10.98
N PRO A 246 1.82 -4.09 11.33
CA PRO A 246 2.14 -5.47 10.93
C PRO A 246 2.05 -5.72 9.42
N LEU A 247 1.47 -4.78 8.65
CA LEU A 247 1.41 -4.82 7.19
C LEU A 247 2.44 -3.88 6.54
N ALA A 248 3.34 -3.26 7.31
CA ALA A 248 4.43 -2.46 6.77
C ALA A 248 5.41 -3.36 6.00
N ILE A 249 5.75 -2.96 4.78
CA ILE A 249 6.61 -3.74 3.87
C ILE A 249 7.94 -3.01 3.69
N PRO A 250 9.06 -3.56 4.17
CA PRO A 250 10.38 -3.00 3.92
C PRO A 250 10.76 -3.06 2.44
N LEU A 251 11.41 -2.00 1.95
CA LEU A 251 11.74 -1.81 0.55
C LEU A 251 13.25 -1.66 0.34
N ASP A 252 13.76 -2.32 -0.68
CA ASP A 252 15.09 -2.08 -1.24
C ASP A 252 14.99 -0.99 -2.32
N ILE A 253 16.03 -0.16 -2.42
CA ILE A 253 16.14 0.89 -3.43
C ILE A 253 17.37 0.62 -4.28
N TYR A 254 17.16 0.42 -5.57
CA TYR A 254 18.22 0.28 -6.57
C TYR A 254 18.37 1.58 -7.36
N GLU A 255 19.62 2.09 -7.49
CA GLU A 255 19.93 3.34 -8.20
C GLU A 255 21.06 3.13 -9.20
N HIS A 256 20.71 3.07 -10.48
CA HIS A 256 21.68 2.97 -11.57
C HIS A 256 21.08 3.55 -12.87
N GLY A 257 21.26 4.85 -13.09
CA GLY A 257 20.66 5.57 -14.23
C GLY A 257 19.15 5.84 -14.12
N GLY A 258 18.50 5.31 -13.10
CA GLY A 258 17.13 5.47 -12.68
C GLY A 258 17.00 4.97 -11.25
N VAL A 259 15.80 5.04 -10.69
CA VAL A 259 15.50 4.58 -9.32
C VAL A 259 14.42 3.50 -9.36
N ALA A 260 14.69 2.34 -8.75
CA ALA A 260 13.71 1.28 -8.65
C ALA A 260 13.52 0.84 -7.21
N TYR A 261 12.28 0.93 -6.73
CA TYR A 261 11.85 0.41 -5.44
C TYR A 261 11.30 -1.00 -5.62
N SER A 262 11.65 -1.88 -4.70
CA SER A 262 11.17 -3.26 -4.69
C SER A 262 11.01 -3.76 -3.26
N VAL A 263 10.11 -4.71 -3.05
CA VAL A 263 10.03 -5.41 -1.76
C VAL A 263 11.38 -6.02 -1.42
N THR A 264 11.84 -5.84 -0.18
CA THR A 264 13.17 -6.28 0.24
C THR A 264 13.45 -7.74 -0.13
N GLY A 265 14.55 -7.94 -0.85
CA GLY A 265 15.00 -9.25 -1.31
C GLY A 265 14.37 -9.74 -2.62
N THR A 266 13.45 -9.00 -3.25
CA THR A 266 12.80 -9.43 -4.51
C THR A 266 13.33 -8.73 -5.76
N GLY A 267 13.95 -7.55 -5.63
CA GLY A 267 14.45 -6.74 -6.73
C GLY A 267 15.91 -7.00 -7.10
N MET A 268 16.47 -6.03 -7.82
CA MET A 268 17.89 -6.07 -8.23
C MET A 268 18.81 -6.07 -7.00
N ASN A 269 19.74 -7.00 -6.99
CA ASN A 269 20.69 -7.17 -5.89
C ASN A 269 22.12 -6.84 -6.35
N CYS A 270 22.43 -5.54 -6.36
CA CYS A 270 23.76 -5.05 -6.65
C CYS A 270 24.41 -4.52 -5.36
N ARG A 271 25.63 -4.99 -5.07
CA ARG A 271 26.34 -4.61 -3.85
C ARG A 271 26.56 -3.09 -3.72
N TRP A 272 26.66 -2.40 -4.86
CA TRP A 272 27.03 -0.97 -4.92
C TRP A 272 25.83 -0.04 -5.10
N ASP A 273 24.80 -0.54 -5.80
CA ASP A 273 23.67 0.28 -6.26
C ASP A 273 22.35 -0.05 -5.52
N THR A 274 22.34 -1.13 -4.69
CA THR A 274 21.15 -1.50 -3.92
C THR A 274 21.32 -1.15 -2.45
N SER A 275 20.46 -0.27 -1.95
CA SER A 275 20.29 0.04 -0.53
C SER A 275 19.20 -0.85 0.05
N ARG A 276 19.58 -1.75 0.98
CA ARG A 276 18.66 -2.73 1.58
C ARG A 276 17.79 -2.08 2.65
N ALA A 277 16.49 -2.41 2.66
CA ALA A 277 15.51 -1.90 3.60
C ALA A 277 15.64 -0.37 3.81
N ALA A 278 15.90 0.36 2.73
CA ALA A 278 16.15 1.79 2.76
C ALA A 278 14.87 2.64 2.77
N ALA A 279 13.73 2.00 2.56
CA ALA A 279 12.41 2.58 2.72
C ALA A 279 11.44 1.55 3.29
N VAL A 280 10.25 2.00 3.69
CA VAL A 280 9.13 1.15 4.10
C VAL A 280 7.87 1.67 3.44
N TRP A 281 7.09 0.78 2.87
CA TRP A 281 5.73 1.07 2.45
C TRP A 281 4.77 0.74 3.59
N VAL A 282 3.85 1.66 3.89
CA VAL A 282 2.87 1.54 4.97
C VAL A 282 1.48 1.73 4.37
N PRO A 283 0.60 0.72 4.41
CA PRO A 283 -0.74 0.86 3.89
C PRO A 283 -1.54 1.89 4.72
N ASP A 284 -2.30 2.73 4.04
CA ASP A 284 -3.35 3.55 4.63
C ASP A 284 -4.65 2.73 4.83
N GLU A 285 -5.71 3.37 5.30
CA GLU A 285 -6.98 2.68 5.59
C GLU A 285 -7.61 2.08 4.32
N ASP A 286 -7.55 2.79 3.20
CA ASP A 286 -8.13 2.32 1.94
C ASP A 286 -7.33 1.15 1.35
N ALA A 287 -6.00 1.21 1.41
CA ALA A 287 -5.13 0.09 1.03
C ALA A 287 -5.38 -1.14 1.92
N ILE A 288 -5.54 -0.94 3.23
CA ILE A 288 -5.89 -2.01 4.17
C ILE A 288 -7.23 -2.63 3.80
N ASP A 289 -8.23 -1.85 3.45
CA ASP A 289 -9.55 -2.37 3.06
C ASP A 289 -9.51 -3.15 1.74
N ASN A 290 -8.69 -2.72 0.78
CA ASN A 290 -8.44 -3.47 -0.44
C ASN A 290 -7.73 -4.81 -0.17
N ILE A 291 -6.69 -4.80 0.68
CA ILE A 291 -5.98 -6.02 1.10
C ILE A 291 -6.94 -6.99 1.77
N ARG A 292 -7.81 -6.52 2.67
CA ARG A 292 -8.84 -7.32 3.33
C ARG A 292 -9.82 -7.93 2.34
N SER A 293 -10.28 -7.13 1.39
CA SER A 293 -11.19 -7.60 0.33
C SER A 293 -10.57 -8.74 -0.48
N ASN A 294 -9.29 -8.62 -0.83
CA ASN A 294 -8.55 -9.66 -1.53
C ASN A 294 -8.39 -10.94 -0.70
N VAL A 295 -8.13 -10.81 0.61
CA VAL A 295 -8.08 -11.95 1.54
C VAL A 295 -9.44 -12.66 1.63
N LEU A 296 -10.52 -11.90 1.78
CA LEU A 296 -11.87 -12.45 1.84
C LEU A 296 -12.24 -13.17 0.54
N SER A 297 -11.88 -12.61 -0.60
CA SER A 297 -12.08 -13.23 -1.91
C SER A 297 -11.33 -14.56 -2.03
N GLU A 298 -10.07 -14.62 -1.62
CA GLU A 298 -9.27 -15.83 -1.64
C GLU A 298 -9.81 -16.92 -0.71
N LEU A 299 -10.35 -16.52 0.45
CA LEU A 299 -11.00 -17.43 1.38
C LEU A 299 -12.37 -17.93 0.90
N GLY A 300 -12.87 -17.40 -0.23
CA GLY A 300 -14.21 -17.70 -0.75
C GLY A 300 -15.32 -17.17 0.16
N ILE A 301 -15.01 -16.12 0.94
CA ILE A 301 -15.98 -15.41 1.77
C ILE A 301 -16.53 -14.29 0.90
N GLY A 302 -17.81 -14.33 0.60
CA GLY A 302 -18.51 -13.31 -0.20
C GLY A 302 -18.43 -11.93 0.44
N GLN A 303 -19.11 -10.97 -0.11
CA GLN A 303 -18.98 -9.55 0.22
C GLN A 303 -19.18 -9.24 1.71
N VAL A 304 -18.30 -8.38 2.24
CA VAL A 304 -18.50 -7.69 3.52
C VAL A 304 -19.03 -6.29 3.21
N ALA A 305 -20.24 -5.97 3.67
CA ALA A 305 -20.74 -4.60 3.62
C ALA A 305 -20.53 -3.94 4.98
N TRP A 306 -19.80 -2.83 4.98
CA TRP A 306 -19.60 -1.98 6.14
C TRP A 306 -20.68 -0.90 6.15
N PHE A 307 -21.36 -0.76 7.27
CA PHE A 307 -22.29 0.33 7.50
C PHE A 307 -21.76 1.21 8.63
N GLY A 308 -21.38 2.43 8.30
CA GLY A 308 -21.03 3.47 9.25
C GLY A 308 -21.85 4.71 8.97
N ALA A 309 -22.25 5.45 10.00
CA ALA A 309 -22.75 6.80 9.82
C ALA A 309 -21.57 7.68 9.38
N LEU A 310 -21.65 8.24 8.18
CA LEU A 310 -20.69 9.21 7.67
C LEU A 310 -20.59 10.37 8.66
N GLY A 311 -19.47 10.50 9.36
CA GLY A 311 -19.10 11.71 10.10
C GLY A 311 -18.93 11.59 11.61
N SER A 312 -18.85 10.42 12.20
CA SER A 312 -18.57 10.25 13.63
C SER A 312 -17.38 9.29 13.85
N GLU A 313 -16.27 9.80 14.37
CA GLU A 313 -15.12 8.99 14.81
C GLU A 313 -15.43 8.09 16.02
N THR A 314 -16.64 8.14 16.55
CA THR A 314 -17.03 7.49 17.80
C THR A 314 -18.12 6.42 17.66
N ASP A 315 -18.74 6.27 16.50
CA ASP A 315 -19.77 5.26 16.30
C ASP A 315 -19.18 3.93 15.81
N PRO A 316 -19.60 2.79 16.41
CA PRO A 316 -19.14 1.47 16.00
C PRO A 316 -19.58 1.19 14.56
N LEU A 317 -18.62 0.78 13.73
CA LEU A 317 -18.88 0.25 12.39
C LEU A 317 -19.65 -1.06 12.51
N HIS A 318 -20.87 -1.10 12.00
CA HIS A 318 -21.61 -2.34 11.86
C HIS A 318 -21.16 -3.08 10.62
N ALA A 319 -20.69 -4.30 10.78
CA ALA A 319 -20.36 -5.18 9.66
C ALA A 319 -21.47 -6.19 9.42
N ARG A 320 -22.03 -6.21 8.22
CA ARG A 320 -22.81 -7.34 7.71
C ARG A 320 -21.95 -8.14 6.77
N TYR A 321 -22.00 -9.45 6.86
CA TYR A 321 -21.24 -10.32 5.99
C TYR A 321 -22.15 -11.32 5.26
N SER A 322 -21.75 -11.68 4.05
CA SER A 322 -22.41 -12.66 3.23
C SER A 322 -21.41 -13.69 2.73
N LEU A 323 -21.71 -14.98 2.90
CA LEU A 323 -20.86 -16.05 2.41
C LEU A 323 -21.05 -16.32 0.91
N ASP A 324 -22.20 -15.94 0.35
CA ASP A 324 -22.58 -16.16 -1.05
C ASP A 324 -22.88 -14.87 -1.83
N GLY A 325 -22.66 -13.70 -1.22
CA GLY A 325 -23.00 -12.40 -1.79
C GLY A 325 -24.48 -12.06 -1.81
N SER A 326 -25.37 -13.01 -1.45
CA SER A 326 -26.81 -12.83 -1.52
C SER A 326 -27.52 -13.00 -0.17
N THR A 327 -26.97 -13.82 0.72
CA THR A 327 -27.55 -14.10 2.04
C THR A 327 -26.71 -13.46 3.13
N TRP A 328 -27.22 -12.44 3.79
CA TRP A 328 -26.54 -11.74 4.87
C TRP A 328 -26.69 -12.48 6.20
N VAL A 329 -25.56 -12.81 6.83
CA VAL A 329 -25.51 -13.55 8.09
C VAL A 329 -24.94 -12.64 9.18
N GLY A 330 -25.80 -12.25 10.12
CA GLY A 330 -25.43 -11.56 11.34
C GLY A 330 -25.09 -10.08 11.19
N GLU A 331 -25.27 -9.34 12.29
CA GLU A 331 -24.74 -8.01 12.52
C GLU A 331 -23.67 -8.14 13.59
N GLY A 332 -22.45 -7.67 13.31
CA GLY A 332 -21.35 -7.63 14.28
C GLY A 332 -20.95 -6.19 14.54
N GLU A 333 -20.85 -5.79 15.80
CA GLU A 333 -20.12 -4.59 16.19
C GLU A 333 -18.63 -4.95 16.26
N GLY A 334 -17.80 -4.36 15.41
CA GLY A 334 -16.37 -4.61 15.43
C GLY A 334 -15.61 -3.30 15.32
N TRP A 335 -15.01 -2.87 16.44
CA TRP A 335 -14.15 -1.68 16.48
C TRP A 335 -12.83 -1.88 15.76
N LYS A 336 -12.43 -3.14 15.58
CA LYS A 336 -11.19 -3.52 14.93
C LYS A 336 -11.52 -4.53 13.83
N TRP A 337 -10.99 -4.29 12.66
CA TRP A 337 -11.14 -5.19 11.52
C TRP A 337 -10.78 -6.65 11.85
N ARG A 338 -9.80 -6.87 12.75
CA ARG A 338 -9.43 -8.22 13.24
C ARG A 338 -10.58 -8.92 13.91
N GLU A 339 -11.34 -8.23 14.75
CA GLU A 339 -12.51 -8.80 15.41
C GLU A 339 -13.63 -9.14 14.42
N ALA A 340 -13.79 -8.31 13.41
CA ALA A 340 -14.75 -8.57 12.33
C ALA A 340 -14.30 -9.76 11.48
N LEU A 341 -13.03 -9.86 11.16
CA LEU A 341 -12.46 -11.00 10.42
C LEU A 341 -12.46 -12.28 11.23
N ASP A 342 -12.13 -12.25 12.54
CA ASP A 342 -12.24 -13.39 13.44
C ASP A 342 -13.68 -13.91 13.54
N LYS A 343 -14.67 -13.03 13.55
CA LYS A 343 -16.11 -13.40 13.52
C LYS A 343 -16.51 -14.01 12.17
N LEU A 344 -16.00 -13.48 11.07
CA LEU A 344 -16.24 -14.01 9.72
C LEU A 344 -15.62 -15.40 9.56
N VAL A 345 -14.38 -15.57 9.98
CA VAL A 345 -13.67 -16.86 9.95
C VAL A 345 -14.35 -17.87 10.85
N SER A 346 -14.84 -17.46 12.02
CA SER A 346 -15.60 -18.34 12.93
C SER A 346 -16.95 -18.77 12.37
N ALA A 347 -17.55 -17.96 11.47
CA ALA A 347 -18.81 -18.28 10.80
C ALA A 347 -18.61 -19.10 9.52
N SER A 348 -17.40 -19.12 8.96
CA SER A 348 -17.07 -19.95 7.79
C SER A 348 -16.88 -21.41 8.23
N THR A 349 -17.21 -22.35 7.33
CA THR A 349 -16.97 -23.79 7.56
C THR A 349 -15.47 -24.16 7.51
N LYS A 350 -14.59 -23.23 7.15
CA LYS A 350 -13.14 -23.37 7.21
C LYS A 350 -12.65 -22.76 8.53
N VAL A 351 -12.15 -23.60 9.42
CA VAL A 351 -11.37 -23.15 10.58
C VAL A 351 -9.98 -22.77 10.06
N ILE A 352 -9.71 -21.46 9.97
CA ILE A 352 -8.40 -20.93 9.60
C ILE A 352 -7.68 -20.57 10.90
N ASP A 353 -6.47 -21.07 11.08
CA ASP A 353 -5.62 -20.69 12.20
C ASP A 353 -5.24 -19.19 12.05
N ARG A 354 -5.17 -18.48 13.16
CA ARG A 354 -4.83 -17.06 13.21
C ARG A 354 -3.50 -16.76 12.53
N LYS A 355 -2.49 -17.63 12.70
CA LYS A 355 -1.19 -17.48 12.04
C LYS A 355 -1.29 -17.60 10.52
N GLU A 356 -2.14 -18.48 10.03
CA GLU A 356 -2.40 -18.65 8.61
C GLU A 356 -3.08 -17.40 8.04
N LEU A 357 -4.03 -16.84 8.78
CA LEU A 357 -4.70 -15.60 8.41
C LEU A 357 -3.75 -14.40 8.40
N ASP A 358 -2.93 -14.22 9.44
CA ASP A 358 -1.94 -13.13 9.51
C ASP A 358 -0.91 -13.28 8.38
N SER A 359 -0.51 -14.51 8.04
CA SER A 359 0.40 -14.80 6.92
C SER A 359 -0.25 -14.47 5.57
N LEU A 360 -1.53 -14.78 5.40
CA LEU A 360 -2.28 -14.47 4.18
C LEU A 360 -2.47 -12.95 4.03
N MET A 361 -2.79 -12.25 5.11
CA MET A 361 -2.89 -10.79 5.13
C MET A 361 -1.57 -10.14 4.70
N TYR A 362 -0.45 -10.60 5.25
CA TYR A 362 0.87 -10.08 4.88
C TYR A 362 1.22 -10.39 3.41
N ALA A 363 0.92 -11.61 2.94
CA ALA A 363 1.14 -11.98 1.54
C ALA A 363 0.34 -11.09 0.57
N LYS A 364 -0.93 -10.78 0.91
CA LYS A 364 -1.76 -9.86 0.12
C LYS A 364 -1.30 -8.41 0.21
N ALA A 365 -0.76 -7.99 1.35
CA ALA A 365 -0.13 -6.68 1.48
C ALA A 365 1.13 -6.57 0.59
N VAL A 366 1.95 -7.61 0.52
CA VAL A 366 3.11 -7.67 -0.39
C VAL A 366 2.69 -7.62 -1.86
N GLU A 367 1.62 -8.33 -2.24
CA GLU A 367 1.08 -8.31 -3.60
C GLU A 367 0.56 -6.92 -3.96
N TYR A 368 -0.21 -6.30 -3.07
CA TYR A 368 -0.73 -4.94 -3.25
C TYR A 368 0.40 -3.91 -3.35
N CYS A 369 1.38 -3.96 -2.44
CA CYS A 369 2.56 -3.10 -2.45
C CYS A 369 3.32 -3.19 -3.78
N LYS A 370 3.46 -4.38 -4.37
CA LYS A 370 4.15 -4.53 -5.68
C LYS A 370 3.44 -3.76 -6.78
N GLY A 371 2.10 -3.81 -6.84
CA GLY A 371 1.33 -3.02 -7.82
C GLY A 371 1.53 -1.52 -7.61
N VAL A 372 1.46 -1.05 -6.35
CA VAL A 372 1.73 0.35 -6.02
C VAL A 372 3.15 0.78 -6.41
N LEU A 373 4.15 -0.11 -6.21
CA LEU A 373 5.53 0.19 -6.57
C LEU A 373 5.76 0.30 -8.08
N GLU A 374 4.97 -0.36 -8.92
CA GLU A 374 5.04 -0.19 -10.37
C GLU A 374 4.71 1.27 -10.74
N GLU A 375 3.57 1.79 -10.26
CA GLU A 375 3.17 3.19 -10.48
C GLU A 375 4.15 4.18 -9.84
N TYR A 376 4.61 3.89 -8.62
CA TYR A 376 5.56 4.76 -7.91
C TYR A 376 6.92 4.83 -8.62
N ASN A 377 7.41 3.71 -9.17
CA ASN A 377 8.64 3.69 -9.95
C ASN A 377 8.50 4.48 -11.25
N ASP A 378 7.36 4.37 -11.94
CA ASP A 378 7.10 5.16 -13.14
C ASP A 378 7.08 6.65 -12.82
N TRP A 379 6.34 7.07 -11.79
CA TRP A 379 6.34 8.46 -11.33
C TRP A 379 7.75 8.95 -10.97
N ARG A 380 8.51 8.15 -10.21
CA ARG A 380 9.85 8.49 -9.72
C ARG A 380 10.87 8.66 -10.83
N ASN A 381 10.70 7.97 -11.95
CA ASN A 381 11.55 8.04 -13.13
C ASN A 381 11.04 9.01 -14.19
N GLY A 382 9.94 9.72 -13.95
CA GLY A 382 9.33 10.65 -14.89
C GLY A 382 8.62 9.98 -16.06
N ASN A 383 8.27 8.69 -15.93
CA ASN A 383 7.47 7.95 -16.90
C ASN A 383 5.98 8.29 -16.72
N VAL A 384 5.65 9.56 -16.80
CA VAL A 384 4.28 10.08 -16.69
C VAL A 384 3.90 10.71 -18.02
N TYR A 385 2.74 10.36 -18.54
CA TYR A 385 2.34 10.68 -19.88
C TYR A 385 1.01 11.43 -19.93
N GLY A 386 0.91 12.31 -20.94
CA GLY A 386 -0.35 12.80 -21.47
C GLY A 386 -0.69 12.06 -22.76
N VAL A 387 -1.97 11.80 -22.98
CA VAL A 387 -2.51 11.33 -24.26
C VAL A 387 -3.09 12.51 -24.99
N VAL A 388 -2.62 12.79 -26.21
CA VAL A 388 -3.12 13.86 -27.06
C VAL A 388 -3.68 13.28 -28.35
N CYS A 389 -4.80 13.84 -28.83
CA CYS A 389 -5.42 13.42 -30.10
C CYS A 389 -6.03 14.62 -30.82
N TYR A 390 -5.78 14.70 -32.10
CA TYR A 390 -6.23 15.78 -32.98
C TYR A 390 -6.96 15.22 -34.19
N VAL A 391 -8.00 15.95 -34.63
CA VAL A 391 -8.67 15.70 -35.89
C VAL A 391 -8.29 16.82 -36.86
N ILE A 392 -7.75 16.46 -38.00
CA ILE A 392 -7.26 17.37 -39.04
C ILE A 392 -8.14 17.23 -40.29
N ASP A 393 -8.62 18.36 -40.84
CA ASP A 393 -9.31 18.37 -42.12
C ASP A 393 -8.29 18.18 -43.24
N ARG A 394 -8.43 17.08 -43.96
CA ARG A 394 -7.48 16.67 -45.02
C ARG A 394 -7.46 17.59 -46.23
N SER A 395 -8.53 18.38 -46.46
CA SER A 395 -8.58 19.33 -47.57
C SER A 395 -7.84 20.62 -47.28
N THR A 396 -7.72 21.00 -46.01
CA THR A 396 -7.13 22.27 -45.60
C THR A 396 -5.83 22.10 -44.82
N GLY A 397 -5.51 20.91 -44.35
CA GLY A 397 -4.38 20.64 -43.47
C GLY A 397 -4.48 21.32 -42.11
N ARG A 398 -5.69 21.64 -41.62
CA ARG A 398 -5.88 22.37 -40.37
C ARG A 398 -6.58 21.50 -39.33
N ILE A 399 -6.17 21.66 -38.06
CA ILE A 399 -6.86 21.06 -36.93
C ILE A 399 -8.28 21.61 -36.90
N ILE A 400 -9.25 20.71 -36.74
CA ILE A 400 -10.65 21.07 -36.49
C ILE A 400 -10.74 21.62 -35.08
N LYS A 401 -11.16 22.86 -34.97
CA LYS A 401 -11.27 23.55 -33.67
C LYS A 401 -12.28 22.87 -32.80
N ASP A 402 -11.95 22.78 -31.51
CA ASP A 402 -12.74 22.14 -30.45
C ASP A 402 -12.84 20.59 -30.56
N GLU A 403 -12.01 19.95 -31.42
CA GLU A 403 -11.89 18.51 -31.56
C GLU A 403 -10.51 17.97 -31.10
N GLU A 404 -9.87 18.74 -30.24
CA GLU A 404 -8.66 18.35 -29.55
C GLU A 404 -9.06 17.64 -28.25
N ASP A 405 -8.59 16.41 -28.05
CA ASP A 405 -8.75 15.69 -26.78
C ASP A 405 -7.36 15.50 -26.15
N GLU A 406 -7.19 15.97 -24.93
CA GLU A 406 -5.97 15.82 -24.14
C GLU A 406 -6.34 15.29 -22.77
N CYS A 407 -5.61 14.28 -22.30
CA CYS A 407 -5.74 13.73 -20.96
C CYS A 407 -4.36 13.45 -20.39
N TRP A 408 -4.09 13.94 -19.19
CA TRP A 408 -2.77 13.93 -18.57
C TRP A 408 -2.76 13.08 -17.31
N GLY A 409 -1.55 12.68 -16.85
CA GLY A 409 -1.34 12.03 -15.58
C GLY A 409 -1.39 10.50 -15.62
N TYR A 410 -1.08 9.89 -16.75
CA TYR A 410 -0.95 8.44 -16.85
C TYR A 410 0.41 7.98 -16.34
N LEU A 411 0.43 7.16 -15.29
CA LEU A 411 1.64 6.55 -14.75
C LEU A 411 1.97 5.29 -15.55
N GLY A 412 3.16 5.29 -16.17
CA GLY A 412 3.61 4.22 -17.07
C GLY A 412 3.03 4.31 -18.50
N SER A 413 3.74 3.73 -19.47
CA SER A 413 3.36 3.81 -20.89
C SER A 413 2.20 2.90 -21.24
N GLN A 414 2.10 1.73 -20.63
CA GLN A 414 1.13 0.71 -21.03
C GLN A 414 -0.32 1.20 -20.94
N TYR A 415 -0.70 1.83 -19.83
CA TYR A 415 -2.05 2.37 -19.64
C TYR A 415 -2.33 3.55 -20.56
N ALA A 416 -1.30 4.40 -20.76
CA ALA A 416 -1.38 5.53 -21.67
C ALA A 416 -1.56 5.09 -23.14
N GLU A 417 -0.88 4.02 -23.57
CA GLU A 417 -1.02 3.44 -24.92
C GLU A 417 -2.42 2.87 -25.16
N GLU A 418 -3.00 2.16 -24.17
CA GLU A 418 -4.36 1.62 -24.25
C GLU A 418 -5.38 2.77 -24.42
N GLU A 419 -5.22 3.86 -23.68
CA GLU A 419 -6.07 5.05 -23.81
C GLU A 419 -5.85 5.78 -25.13
N LEU A 420 -4.61 5.89 -25.60
CA LEU A 420 -4.29 6.45 -26.91
C LEU A 420 -5.00 5.68 -28.03
N ASP A 421 -4.86 4.36 -28.03
CA ASP A 421 -5.52 3.48 -28.99
C ASP A 421 -7.04 3.66 -28.96
N ALA A 422 -7.63 3.67 -27.75
CA ALA A 422 -9.06 3.83 -27.58
C ALA A 422 -9.57 5.18 -28.06
N LEU A 423 -8.81 6.25 -27.78
CA LEU A 423 -9.17 7.62 -28.16
C LEU A 423 -9.12 7.81 -29.68
N VAL A 424 -7.99 7.40 -30.31
CA VAL A 424 -7.82 7.53 -31.76
C VAL A 424 -8.85 6.68 -32.51
N LEU A 425 -9.10 5.43 -32.09
CA LEU A 425 -10.13 4.56 -32.72
C LEU A 425 -11.54 5.13 -32.55
N SER A 426 -11.86 5.70 -31.38
CA SER A 426 -13.16 6.33 -31.13
C SER A 426 -13.40 7.52 -32.05
N LYS A 427 -12.40 8.41 -32.20
CA LYS A 427 -12.47 9.57 -33.10
C LYS A 427 -12.53 9.13 -34.57
N ALA A 428 -11.73 8.14 -34.97
CA ALA A 428 -11.76 7.61 -36.32
C ALA A 428 -13.13 7.00 -36.69
N LEU A 429 -13.79 6.31 -35.76
CA LEU A 429 -15.14 5.77 -35.95
C LEU A 429 -16.18 6.90 -36.09
N GLU A 430 -16.10 7.93 -35.23
CA GLU A 430 -17.01 9.08 -35.26
C GLU A 430 -16.94 9.82 -36.59
N TYR A 431 -15.74 10.14 -37.05
CA TYR A 431 -15.50 10.88 -38.27
C TYR A 431 -15.62 10.03 -39.52
N GLY A 432 -15.40 8.72 -39.46
CA GLY A 432 -15.63 7.78 -40.56
C GLY A 432 -17.11 7.55 -40.87
N GLN A 433 -18.01 7.74 -39.90
CA GLN A 433 -19.47 7.63 -40.10
C GLN A 433 -20.15 8.92 -40.58
N THR A 434 -19.49 10.06 -40.47
CA THR A 434 -20.06 11.37 -40.85
C THR A 434 -20.04 11.64 -42.38
N VAL A 435 -19.57 10.68 -43.17
CA VAL A 435 -19.51 10.78 -44.66
C VAL A 435 -20.78 10.20 -45.27
N HIS A 436 -21.97 10.72 -44.90
CA HIS A 436 -23.21 10.46 -45.63
C HIS A 436 -24.02 11.72 -45.84
#